data_166e466ac27567e309623490005f0c6b
#
_entry.id   166e466ac27567e309623490005f0c6b
#
_cell.length_a   1.000
_cell.length_b   1.000
_cell.length_c   1.000
_cell.angle_alpha   90.00
_cell.angle_beta   90.00
_cell.angle_gamma   90.00
#
_symmetry.space_group_name_H-M   'P 1'
#
loop_
_entity.id
_entity.type
_entity.pdbx_description
1 polymer ?
#
loop_
_entity_poly.entity_id
_entity_poly.type
_entity_poly.pdbx_seq_one_letter_code
_entity_poly.pdbx_strand_id
1 'polypeptide(L)'
;MLKSGVTAVNNRDYATGTPPPNELHLRHLTLDEALPRLDQFLHDAFVAGFSQAWVIHGKGTGTLRETVRRVLGKHPLVKSFRPGGRGEGGQGVTVVDFTEK
;
A
#
# COMPACT_ATOMS: atom_id res chain seq x y z
N MET A 1 1.94 -15.75 22.50
CA MET A 1 2.13 -15.65 22.40
C MET A 1 2.41 -15.52 22.10
N LEU A 2 2.24 -15.19 21.79
CA LEU A 2 2.48 -14.99 21.44
C LEU A 2 2.67 -14.52 21.22
N LYS A 3 2.76 -14.22 20.93
CA LYS A 3 2.81 -13.83 20.61
C LYS A 3 3.00 -13.33 20.21
N SER A 4 2.94 -13.13 20.08
CA SER A 4 2.98 -12.64 19.58
C SER A 4 2.98 -12.18 19.23
N GLY A 5 3.05 -12.05 19.19
CA GLY A 5 3.04 -11.56 18.60
C GLY A 5 2.82 -11.11 18.19
N VAL A 6 2.84 -11.13 18.11
CA VAL A 6 2.51 -10.83 17.65
C VAL A 6 2.24 -10.46 17.31
N THR A 7 2.28 -10.29 17.37
CA THR A 7 1.85 -10.08 17.02
C THR A 7 1.39 -9.87 16.75
N ALA A 8 1.54 -9.69 16.72
CA ALA A 8 0.93 -9.65 16.44
C ALA A 8 0.41 -9.24 16.36
N VAL A 9 0.56 -8.99 16.16
CA VAL A 9 -0.17 -8.66 16.10
C VAL A 9 -1.11 -8.77 16.23
N ASN A 10 -1.60 -8.56 16.07
CA ASN A 10 -2.66 -8.88 16.42
C ASN A 10 -3.88 -8.92 15.61
N ASN A 11 -4.45 -9.24 15.36
CA ASN A 11 -5.41 -9.80 14.54
C ASN A 11 -6.78 -9.31 14.76
N ARG A 12 -7.19 -9.12 15.97
CA ARG A 12 -8.44 -8.50 16.32
C ARG A 12 -8.50 -7.06 15.84
N ASP A 13 -7.37 -6.50 15.54
CA ASP A 13 -7.31 -5.14 15.01
C ASP A 13 -7.98 -5.03 13.66
N TYR A 14 -7.97 -6.09 12.90
CA TYR A 14 -8.65 -6.09 11.62
C TYR A 14 -10.16 -5.98 11.80
N ALA A 15 -10.68 -6.60 12.85
CA ALA A 15 -12.10 -6.51 13.14
C ALA A 15 -12.49 -5.10 13.56
N THR A 16 -11.55 -4.28 14.00
CA THR A 16 -11.82 -2.92 14.43
C THR A 16 -11.49 -1.88 13.38
N GLY A 17 -11.33 -2.31 12.12
CA GLY A 17 -11.14 -1.38 11.03
C GLY A 17 -9.72 -1.23 10.53
N THR A 18 -8.79 -2.02 11.05
CA THR A 18 -7.43 -2.02 10.52
C THR A 18 -7.46 -2.55 9.08
N PRO A 19 -6.84 -1.86 8.13
CA PRO A 19 -6.87 -2.35 6.75
C PRO A 19 -6.13 -3.66 6.60
N PRO A 20 -6.47 -4.46 5.56
CA PRO A 20 -5.71 -5.67 5.25
C PRO A 20 -4.23 -5.35 5.06
N PRO A 21 -3.32 -6.32 5.28
CA PRO A 21 -1.88 -6.08 5.17
C PRO A 21 -1.41 -5.68 3.78
N ASN A 22 -2.21 -5.86 2.75
CA ASN A 22 -1.85 -5.46 1.39
C ASN A 22 -2.56 -4.19 0.93
N GLU A 23 -3.10 -3.40 1.88
CA GLU A 23 -3.67 -2.08 1.58
C GLU A 23 -2.96 -1.02 2.39
N LEU A 24 -2.66 0.10 1.75
CA LEU A 24 -2.04 1.23 2.41
C LEU A 24 -2.87 2.47 2.15
N HIS A 25 -3.26 3.16 3.20
CA HIS A 25 -4.06 4.38 3.10
C HIS A 25 -3.17 5.58 3.32
N LEU A 26 -3.03 6.41 2.29
CA LEU A 26 -2.19 7.61 2.33
C LEU A 26 -3.00 8.90 2.27
N ARG A 27 -4.33 8.79 2.26
CA ARG A 27 -5.19 9.97 2.16
C ARG A 27 -4.91 10.91 3.32
N HIS A 28 -4.88 12.20 3.01
CA HIS A 28 -4.70 13.28 3.99
C HIS A 28 -3.30 13.35 4.58
N LEU A 29 -2.36 12.53 4.11
CA LEU A 29 -0.97 12.65 4.53
C LEU A 29 -0.22 13.63 3.65
N THR A 30 0.78 14.30 4.22
CA THR A 30 1.72 15.08 3.41
C THR A 30 2.65 14.12 2.67
N LEU A 31 3.36 14.64 1.68
CA LEU A 31 4.34 13.82 0.96
C LEU A 31 5.43 13.30 1.91
N ASP A 32 5.88 14.15 2.84
CA ASP A 32 6.91 13.76 3.79
C ASP A 32 6.47 12.60 4.69
N GLU A 33 5.16 12.54 4.97
CA GLU A 33 4.62 11.44 5.76
C GLU A 33 4.35 10.20 4.90
N ALA A 34 3.89 10.42 3.68
CA ALA A 34 3.44 9.32 2.82
C ALA A 34 4.58 8.49 2.26
N LEU A 35 5.68 9.14 1.83
CA LEU A 35 6.75 8.43 1.13
C LEU A 35 7.44 7.38 2.00
N PRO A 36 7.83 7.66 3.25
CA PRO A 36 8.39 6.61 4.09
C PRO A 36 7.43 5.46 4.35
N ARG A 37 6.14 5.78 4.52
CA ARG A 37 5.13 4.74 4.74
C ARG A 37 4.95 3.86 3.52
N LEU A 38 5.00 4.46 2.34
CA LEU A 38 4.89 3.71 1.10
C LEU A 38 6.04 2.72 0.96
N ASP A 39 7.27 3.17 1.20
CA ASP A 39 8.44 2.31 1.06
C ASP A 39 8.37 1.14 2.05
N GLN A 40 8.06 1.42 3.31
CA GLN A 40 7.95 0.38 4.33
C GLN A 40 6.85 -0.62 3.98
N PHE A 41 5.71 -0.11 3.52
CA PHE A 41 4.59 -0.95 3.13
C PHE A 41 4.94 -1.89 1.99
N LEU A 42 5.63 -1.38 0.97
CA LEU A 42 6.02 -2.20 -0.17
C LEU A 42 6.94 -3.35 0.26
N HIS A 43 7.89 -3.05 1.12
CA HIS A 43 8.77 -4.07 1.68
C HIS A 43 7.99 -5.12 2.47
N ASP A 44 7.13 -4.66 3.37
CA ASP A 44 6.40 -5.57 4.24
C ASP A 44 5.45 -6.47 3.45
N ALA A 45 4.76 -5.90 2.47
CA ALA A 45 3.83 -6.68 1.66
C ALA A 45 4.58 -7.71 0.79
N PHE A 46 5.72 -7.30 0.24
CA PHE A 46 6.53 -8.21 -0.57
C PHE A 46 7.06 -9.37 0.28
N VAL A 47 7.60 -9.08 1.46
CA VAL A 47 8.13 -10.10 2.36
C VAL A 47 7.02 -11.03 2.83
N ALA A 48 5.82 -10.51 3.04
CA ALA A 48 4.66 -11.31 3.45
C ALA A 48 4.15 -12.22 2.33
N GLY A 49 4.64 -12.06 1.10
CA GLY A 49 4.29 -12.94 0.01
C GLY A 49 3.13 -12.48 -0.85
N PHE A 50 2.67 -11.25 -0.68
CA PHE A 50 1.59 -10.74 -1.53
C PHE A 50 2.10 -10.50 -2.95
N SER A 51 1.29 -10.90 -3.93
CA SER A 51 1.60 -10.62 -5.33
C SER A 51 1.11 -9.25 -5.76
N GLN A 52 0.12 -8.71 -5.05
CA GLN A 52 -0.46 -7.41 -5.35
C GLN A 52 -0.71 -6.63 -4.07
N ALA A 53 -0.75 -5.31 -4.21
CA ALA A 53 -1.07 -4.42 -3.11
C ALA A 53 -1.86 -3.22 -3.65
N TRP A 54 -2.62 -2.58 -2.77
CA TRP A 54 -3.46 -1.45 -3.10
C TRP A 54 -2.99 -0.24 -2.32
N VAL A 55 -2.64 0.82 -3.04
CA VAL A 55 -2.25 2.09 -2.43
C VAL A 55 -3.39 3.08 -2.62
N ILE A 56 -4.05 3.43 -1.54
CA ILE A 56 -5.20 4.32 -1.56
C ILE A 56 -4.72 5.73 -1.24
N HIS A 57 -4.49 6.52 -2.27
CA HIS A 57 -3.99 7.89 -2.12
C HIS A 57 -5.10 8.93 -2.23
N GLY A 58 -6.28 8.53 -2.68
CA GLY A 58 -7.37 9.46 -2.89
C GLY A 58 -7.26 10.17 -4.23
N LYS A 59 -8.31 10.87 -4.60
CA LYS A 59 -8.33 11.58 -5.89
C LYS A 59 -7.71 12.97 -5.78
N GLY A 60 -8.12 13.75 -4.81
CA GLY A 60 -7.55 15.07 -4.50
C GLY A 60 -7.08 15.87 -5.70
N THR A 61 -5.94 16.53 -5.57
CA THR A 61 -5.34 17.31 -6.63
C THR A 61 -4.53 16.48 -7.61
N GLY A 62 -4.29 15.21 -7.28
CA GLY A 62 -3.45 14.34 -8.09
C GLY A 62 -1.99 14.37 -7.71
N THR A 63 -1.56 15.28 -6.85
CA THR A 63 -0.16 15.39 -6.47
C THR A 63 0.37 14.13 -5.80
N LEU A 64 -0.38 13.62 -4.82
CA LEU A 64 0.01 12.42 -4.12
C LEU A 64 0.00 11.21 -5.06
N ARG A 65 -1.03 11.11 -5.89
CA ARG A 65 -1.12 10.04 -6.87
C ARG A 65 0.08 10.02 -7.81
N GLU A 66 0.44 11.18 -8.35
CA GLU A 66 1.56 11.27 -9.29
C GLU A 66 2.88 10.93 -8.62
N THR A 67 3.08 11.40 -7.38
CA THR A 67 4.29 11.12 -6.64
C THR A 67 4.40 9.63 -6.34
N VAL A 68 3.30 9.02 -5.91
CA VAL A 68 3.26 7.58 -5.67
C VAL A 68 3.66 6.82 -6.93
N ARG A 69 3.07 7.17 -8.07
CA ARG A 69 3.37 6.46 -9.32
C ARG A 69 4.82 6.63 -9.75
N ARG A 70 5.39 7.81 -9.50
CA ARG A 70 6.81 8.03 -9.81
C ARG A 70 7.70 7.13 -8.97
N VAL A 71 7.41 7.02 -7.68
CA VAL A 71 8.17 6.15 -6.78
C VAL A 71 8.02 4.69 -7.21
N LEU A 72 6.79 4.27 -7.51
CA LEU A 72 6.54 2.88 -7.91
C LEU A 72 7.29 2.53 -9.19
N GLY A 73 7.37 3.46 -10.12
CA GLY A 73 8.06 3.20 -11.39
C GLY A 73 9.55 2.96 -11.25
N LYS A 74 10.13 3.34 -10.11
CA LYS A 74 11.56 3.17 -9.85
C LYS A 74 11.85 2.17 -8.73
N HIS A 75 10.81 1.61 -8.12
CA HIS A 75 11.01 0.74 -6.96
C HIS A 75 11.38 -0.68 -7.40
N PRO A 76 12.45 -1.25 -6.84
CA PRO A 76 12.93 -2.55 -7.30
C PRO A 76 11.98 -3.72 -7.03
N LEU A 77 11.07 -3.58 -6.07
CA LEU A 77 10.12 -4.65 -5.77
C LEU A 77 8.86 -4.58 -6.61
N VAL A 78 8.67 -3.51 -7.39
CA VAL A 78 7.45 -3.30 -8.18
C VAL A 78 7.69 -3.70 -9.62
N LYS A 79 6.90 -4.68 -10.08
CA LYS A 79 6.95 -5.11 -11.47
C LYS A 79 6.17 -4.14 -12.35
N SER A 80 4.96 -3.77 -11.92
CA SER A 80 4.12 -2.86 -12.66
C SER A 80 3.07 -2.29 -11.71
N PHE A 81 2.37 -1.26 -12.18
CA PHE A 81 1.26 -0.68 -11.42
C PHE A 81 0.22 -0.13 -12.41
N ARG A 82 -1.01 0.04 -11.93
CA ARG A 82 -2.11 0.57 -12.74
C ARG A 82 -3.09 1.29 -11.83
N PRO A 83 -3.90 2.19 -12.41
CA PRO A 83 -4.98 2.78 -11.62
C PRO A 83 -5.99 1.71 -11.22
N GLY A 84 -6.70 1.94 -10.13
CA GLY A 84 -7.76 1.04 -9.72
C GLY A 84 -8.88 1.05 -10.75
N GLY A 85 -9.51 -0.11 -10.92
CA GLY A 85 -10.64 -0.23 -11.79
C GLY A 85 -11.93 0.06 -11.06
N ARG A 86 -13.05 -0.16 -11.78
CA ARG A 86 -14.35 -0.05 -11.17
C ARG A 86 -14.46 -1.10 -10.06
N GLY A 87 -14.87 -0.66 -8.87
CA GLY A 87 -14.92 -1.55 -7.72
C GLY A 87 -13.62 -1.62 -6.95
N GLU A 88 -12.54 -1.01 -7.45
CA GLU A 88 -11.24 -1.00 -6.77
C GLU A 88 -10.85 0.39 -6.29
N GLY A 89 -11.74 1.36 -6.39
CA GLY A 89 -11.45 2.73 -5.96
C GLY A 89 -11.09 3.68 -7.08
N GLY A 90 -11.03 3.21 -8.32
CA GLY A 90 -10.82 4.04 -9.49
C GLY A 90 -9.53 4.85 -9.43
N GLN A 91 -9.62 6.14 -9.74
CA GLN A 91 -8.45 7.03 -9.78
C GLN A 91 -7.88 7.35 -8.40
N GLY A 92 -8.59 7.00 -7.33
CA GLY A 92 -8.11 7.20 -5.96
C GLY A 92 -7.19 6.10 -5.46
N VAL A 93 -6.95 5.08 -6.27
CA VAL A 93 -6.17 3.89 -5.88
C VAL A 93 -5.19 3.55 -6.98
N THR A 94 -4.00 3.11 -6.60
CA THR A 94 -3.04 2.51 -7.54
C THR A 94 -2.82 1.06 -7.11
N VAL A 95 -3.01 0.14 -8.02
CA VAL A 95 -2.78 -1.28 -7.77
C VAL A 95 -1.36 -1.61 -8.18
N VAL A 96 -0.63 -2.25 -7.29
CA VAL A 96 0.78 -2.58 -7.47
C VAL A 96 0.92 -4.07 -7.68
N ASP A 97 1.66 -4.45 -8.71
CA ASP A 97 2.07 -5.85 -8.91
C ASP A 97 3.54 -5.96 -8.54
N PHE A 98 3.85 -6.90 -7.66
CA PHE A 98 5.23 -7.08 -7.21
C PHE A 98 6.00 -7.99 -8.16
N THR A 99 7.32 -7.83 -8.14
CA THR A 99 8.21 -8.75 -8.85
C THR A 99 8.12 -10.13 -8.18
N GLU A 100 8.54 -11.15 -8.90
CA GLU A 100 8.61 -12.47 -8.32
C GLU A 100 9.83 -12.56 -7.41
N LYS A 101 9.68 -13.31 -6.35
CA LYS A 101 10.78 -13.54 -5.43
C LYS A 101 11.84 -14.47 -6.02
#